data_d0222e1ffe6e5530dd7a2703cba04e6c
#
_entry.id   d0222e1ffe6e5530dd7a2703cba04e6c
#
_cell.length_a   1.000
_cell.length_b   1.000
_cell.length_c   1.000
_cell.angle_alpha   90.00
_cell.angle_beta   90.00
_cell.angle_gamma   90.00
#
_symmetry.space_group_name_H-M   'P 1'
#
loop_
_entity.id
_entity.type
_entity.pdbx_description
1 polymer ?
#
loop_
_entity_poly.entity_id
_entity_poly.type
_entity_poly.pdbx_seq_one_letter_code
_entity_poly.pdbx_strand_id
1 'polypeptide(L)'
;MIEIIGKEIDEEYLRQIKTLSIDPEVIAKQKDLKIVYTPIHGTGMMLIPQSLKLWGFENVHCVPEQMVKDGNFPTVVSPNPENAEALELAIKLAKSIDADIVMASDPDADRVGMACQDNNGEWVLMDGNQTCMIFLYYIINNRIAKHQMQGNEFIVKTIVTTELVREIAKKNKVEMFDVYTGFK
;
A
#
# COMPACT_ATOMS: atom_id res chain seq x y z
N MET A 1 18.47 11.02 -28.00
CA MET A 1 17.36 11.95 -27.73
C MET A 1 16.67 11.44 -26.47
N ILE A 2 16.42 12.30 -25.50
CA ILE A 2 15.68 11.93 -24.26
C ILE A 2 14.28 12.52 -24.46
N GLU A 3 13.25 11.67 -24.34
CA GLU A 3 11.85 12.06 -24.40
C GLU A 3 11.23 11.88 -23.00
N ILE A 4 10.52 12.91 -22.53
CA ILE A 4 9.79 12.85 -21.28
C ILE A 4 8.37 12.37 -21.60
N ILE A 5 8.07 11.14 -21.18
CA ILE A 5 6.70 10.63 -21.20
C ILE A 5 5.88 11.38 -20.14
N GLY A 6 4.71 11.82 -20.51
CA GLY A 6 3.91 12.73 -19.68
C GLY A 6 2.56 12.16 -19.28
N LYS A 7 1.65 13.06 -19.05
CA LYS A 7 0.32 12.81 -18.48
C LYS A 7 -0.48 11.70 -19.18
N GLU A 8 -0.35 11.56 -20.50
CA GLU A 8 -1.07 10.52 -21.26
C GLU A 8 -0.69 9.10 -20.79
N ILE A 9 0.60 8.87 -20.54
CA ILE A 9 1.08 7.58 -20.04
C ILE A 9 0.66 7.37 -18.58
N ASP A 10 0.72 8.41 -17.76
CA ASP A 10 0.26 8.35 -16.36
C ASP A 10 -1.23 8.01 -16.28
N GLU A 11 -2.07 8.65 -17.09
CA GLU A 11 -3.51 8.38 -17.15
C GLU A 11 -3.81 6.95 -17.59
N GLU A 12 -3.12 6.45 -18.62
CA GLU A 12 -3.28 5.07 -19.06
C GLU A 12 -2.83 4.07 -17.99
N TYR A 13 -1.68 4.32 -17.34
CA TYR A 13 -1.21 3.50 -16.24
C TYR A 13 -2.24 3.47 -15.08
N LEU A 14 -2.72 4.63 -14.65
CA LEU A 14 -3.74 4.73 -13.60
C LEU A 14 -5.03 4.01 -13.99
N ARG A 15 -5.43 4.10 -15.24
CA ARG A 15 -6.60 3.39 -15.76
C ARG A 15 -6.41 1.88 -15.68
N GLN A 16 -5.22 1.37 -16.03
CA GLN A 16 -4.91 -0.06 -15.96
C GLN A 16 -4.92 -0.56 -14.51
N ILE A 17 -4.24 0.13 -13.60
CA ILE A 17 -4.21 -0.32 -12.19
C ILE A 17 -5.59 -0.26 -11.52
N LYS A 18 -6.47 0.65 -11.94
CA LYS A 18 -7.85 0.70 -11.45
C LYS A 18 -8.62 -0.59 -11.76
N THR A 19 -8.31 -1.26 -12.86
CA THR A 19 -8.95 -2.55 -13.22
C THR A 19 -8.64 -3.67 -12.24
N LEU A 20 -7.58 -3.50 -11.43
CA LEU A 20 -7.20 -4.47 -10.40
C LEU A 20 -8.06 -4.37 -9.12
N SER A 21 -8.90 -3.34 -9.02
CA SER A 21 -9.81 -3.19 -7.88
C SER A 21 -10.79 -4.36 -7.83
N ILE A 22 -10.75 -5.12 -6.75
CA ILE A 22 -11.59 -6.31 -6.60
C ILE A 22 -13.00 -5.92 -6.18
N ASP A 23 -13.15 -4.90 -5.33
CA ASP A 23 -14.45 -4.48 -4.80
C ASP A 23 -14.62 -2.95 -4.76
N PRO A 24 -14.90 -2.32 -5.93
CA PRO A 24 -15.08 -0.88 -6.01
C PRO A 24 -16.32 -0.39 -5.24
N GLU A 25 -17.32 -1.24 -5.01
CA GLU A 25 -18.52 -0.87 -4.24
C GLU A 25 -18.23 -0.66 -2.75
N VAL A 26 -17.29 -1.43 -2.20
CA VAL A 26 -16.83 -1.23 -0.81
C VAL A 26 -16.14 0.11 -0.68
N ILE A 27 -15.30 0.49 -1.64
CA ILE A 27 -14.62 1.78 -1.66
C ILE A 27 -15.65 2.92 -1.69
N ALA A 28 -16.66 2.82 -2.55
CA ALA A 28 -17.72 3.83 -2.66
C ALA A 28 -18.48 4.04 -1.34
N LYS A 29 -18.62 2.99 -0.52
CA LYS A 29 -19.22 3.06 0.81
C LYS A 29 -18.31 3.68 1.87
N GLN A 30 -17.01 3.77 1.60
CA GLN A 30 -15.97 4.28 2.50
C GLN A 30 -15.35 5.60 2.01
N LYS A 31 -16.09 6.39 1.25
CA LYS A 31 -15.62 7.67 0.69
C LYS A 31 -15.15 8.68 1.75
N ASP A 32 -15.71 8.59 2.95
CA ASP A 32 -15.41 9.48 4.07
C ASP A 32 -14.17 9.02 4.87
N LEU A 33 -13.57 7.86 4.53
CA LEU A 33 -12.36 7.34 5.16
C LEU A 33 -11.23 8.36 5.03
N LYS A 34 -10.71 8.82 6.17
CA LYS A 34 -9.62 9.78 6.23
C LYS A 34 -8.26 9.08 6.14
N ILE A 35 -7.58 9.26 5.05
CA ILE A 35 -6.29 8.66 4.76
C ILE A 35 -5.21 9.74 4.87
N VAL A 36 -4.19 9.50 5.69
CA VAL A 36 -2.95 10.28 5.62
C VAL A 36 -1.95 9.51 4.78
N TYR A 37 -1.34 10.19 3.81
CA TYR A 37 -0.33 9.61 2.94
C TYR A 37 0.99 10.38 2.98
N THR A 38 2.10 9.64 2.99
CA THR A 38 3.45 10.19 2.78
C THR A 38 4.26 9.37 1.79
N PRO A 39 4.92 10.01 0.82
CA PRO A 39 5.90 9.39 -0.07
C PRO A 39 7.31 9.34 0.52
N ILE A 40 7.53 9.82 1.73
CA ILE A 40 8.85 9.96 2.37
C ILE A 40 9.87 10.61 1.39
N HIS A 41 9.54 11.78 0.85
CA HIS A 41 10.33 12.50 -0.17
C HIS A 41 10.51 11.77 -1.52
N GLY A 42 9.79 10.68 -1.75
CA GLY A 42 9.95 9.81 -2.91
C GLY A 42 9.04 10.11 -4.09
N THR A 43 9.13 9.24 -5.09
CA THR A 43 8.42 9.38 -6.38
C THR A 43 6.93 9.07 -6.29
N GLY A 44 6.49 8.33 -5.27
CA GLY A 44 5.09 7.99 -5.03
C GLY A 44 4.15 9.19 -4.95
N MET A 45 4.69 10.39 -4.62
CA MET A 45 3.94 11.64 -4.60
C MET A 45 3.21 11.96 -5.93
N MET A 46 3.72 11.46 -7.04
CA MET A 46 3.18 11.78 -8.37
C MET A 46 1.89 11.01 -8.67
N LEU A 47 1.87 9.73 -8.40
CA LEU A 47 0.79 8.84 -8.85
C LEU A 47 -0.10 8.30 -7.72
N ILE A 48 0.43 8.09 -6.52
CA ILE A 48 -0.36 7.46 -5.45
C ILE A 48 -1.55 8.31 -4.99
N PRO A 49 -1.44 9.62 -4.73
CA PRO A 49 -2.61 10.43 -4.40
C PRO A 49 -3.66 10.47 -5.51
N GLN A 50 -3.20 10.50 -6.77
CA GLN A 50 -4.09 10.48 -7.94
C GLN A 50 -4.82 9.12 -8.05
N SER A 51 -4.10 8.03 -7.79
CA SER A 51 -4.64 6.67 -7.77
C SER A 51 -5.73 6.51 -6.71
N LEU A 52 -5.47 6.93 -5.48
CA LEU A 52 -6.43 6.89 -4.38
C LEU A 52 -7.71 7.66 -4.73
N LYS A 53 -7.56 8.87 -5.26
CA LYS A 53 -8.68 9.69 -5.71
C LYS A 53 -9.45 9.04 -6.87
N LEU A 54 -8.75 8.43 -7.83
CA LEU A 54 -9.36 7.73 -8.96
C LEU A 54 -10.18 6.51 -8.50
N TRP A 55 -9.78 5.86 -7.42
CA TRP A 55 -10.53 4.76 -6.82
C TRP A 55 -11.74 5.21 -6.01
N GLY A 56 -11.83 6.49 -5.63
CA GLY A 56 -12.99 7.06 -4.95
C GLY A 56 -12.75 7.46 -3.49
N PHE A 57 -11.48 7.46 -3.03
CA PHE A 57 -11.15 8.02 -1.73
C PHE A 57 -11.06 9.54 -1.83
N GLU A 58 -11.99 10.24 -1.19
CA GLU A 58 -12.10 11.70 -1.27
C GLU A 58 -11.31 12.44 -0.18
N ASN A 59 -11.06 11.77 0.96
CA ASN A 59 -10.41 12.32 2.15
C ASN A 59 -8.93 11.88 2.27
N VAL A 60 -8.11 12.24 1.26
CA VAL A 60 -6.67 11.93 1.26
C VAL A 60 -5.87 13.18 1.63
N HIS A 61 -5.15 13.12 2.73
CA HIS A 61 -4.31 14.19 3.28
C HIS A 61 -2.84 13.80 3.17
N CYS A 62 -2.08 14.54 2.37
CA CYS A 62 -0.65 14.28 2.22
C CYS A 62 0.16 15.07 3.26
N VAL A 63 1.28 14.51 3.74
CA VAL A 63 2.22 15.18 4.64
C VAL A 63 3.00 16.24 3.86
N PRO A 64 2.75 17.54 4.06
CA PRO A 64 3.31 18.58 3.17
C PRO A 64 4.84 18.59 3.15
N GLU A 65 5.48 18.38 4.29
CA GLU A 65 6.93 18.40 4.45
C GLU A 65 7.63 17.28 3.66
N GLN A 66 6.92 16.16 3.44
CA GLN A 66 7.44 14.99 2.75
C GLN A 66 6.95 14.87 1.28
N MET A 67 6.05 15.77 0.86
CA MET A 67 5.59 15.87 -0.54
C MET A 67 6.56 16.66 -1.43
N VAL A 68 7.83 16.60 -1.13
CA VAL A 68 8.92 17.23 -1.90
C VAL A 68 9.96 16.15 -2.21
N LYS A 69 10.28 15.96 -3.49
CA LYS A 69 11.34 15.02 -3.89
C LYS A 69 12.69 15.55 -3.45
N ASP A 70 13.30 14.90 -2.48
CA ASP A 70 14.62 15.26 -1.97
C ASP A 70 15.42 14.01 -1.60
N GLY A 71 16.50 13.75 -2.34
CA GLY A 71 17.39 12.61 -2.11
C GLY A 71 18.22 12.67 -0.83
N ASN A 72 18.17 13.80 -0.09
CA ASN A 72 18.79 13.90 1.24
C ASN A 72 17.85 13.48 2.36
N PHE A 73 16.56 13.26 2.09
CA PHE A 73 15.54 12.82 3.04
C PHE A 73 15.53 13.63 4.34
N PRO A 74 15.38 14.96 4.31
CA PRO A 74 15.69 15.85 5.44
C PRO A 74 14.82 15.64 6.68
N THR A 75 13.70 14.91 6.56
CA THR A 75 12.77 14.67 7.68
C THR A 75 12.90 13.30 8.31
N VAL A 76 13.79 12.43 7.81
CA VAL A 76 13.95 11.06 8.29
C VAL A 76 15.42 10.64 8.26
N VAL A 77 15.82 9.77 9.19
CA VAL A 77 17.15 9.17 9.18
C VAL A 77 17.24 8.05 8.14
N SER A 78 16.16 7.30 8.00
CA SER A 78 16.06 6.22 7.01
C SER A 78 14.68 6.27 6.32
N PRO A 79 14.63 6.40 4.98
CA PRO A 79 13.38 6.50 4.24
C PRO A 79 12.70 5.14 4.05
N ASN A 80 12.54 4.37 5.14
CA ASN A 80 11.90 3.07 5.13
C ASN A 80 10.52 3.17 5.80
N PRO A 81 9.41 2.88 5.10
CA PRO A 81 8.06 3.00 5.62
C PRO A 81 7.72 1.99 6.74
N GLU A 82 8.59 1.01 7.00
CA GLU A 82 8.46 0.11 8.15
C GLU A 82 9.09 0.68 9.43
N ASN A 83 9.80 1.80 9.36
CA ASN A 83 10.38 2.46 10.52
C ASN A 83 9.39 3.45 11.14
N ALA A 84 9.16 3.33 12.44
CA ALA A 84 8.23 4.22 13.15
C ALA A 84 8.61 5.72 13.01
N GLU A 85 9.91 6.02 13.01
CA GLU A 85 10.45 7.37 12.81
C GLU A 85 10.05 7.95 11.44
N ALA A 86 10.04 7.15 10.38
CA ALA A 86 9.69 7.61 9.05
C ALA A 86 8.20 8.02 8.92
N LEU A 87 7.34 7.46 9.78
CA LEU A 87 5.91 7.76 9.82
C LEU A 87 5.53 8.80 10.88
N GLU A 88 6.47 9.33 11.65
CA GLU A 88 6.18 10.22 12.77
C GLU A 88 5.38 11.46 12.35
N LEU A 89 5.77 12.13 11.26
CA LEU A 89 5.04 13.28 10.72
C LEU A 89 3.63 12.89 10.23
N ALA A 90 3.52 11.74 9.58
CA ALA A 90 2.23 11.25 9.11
C ALA A 90 1.29 10.90 10.28
N ILE A 91 1.79 10.25 11.31
CA ILE A 91 1.02 9.94 12.54
C ILE A 91 0.63 11.23 13.27
N LYS A 92 1.52 12.22 13.32
CA LYS A 92 1.21 13.53 13.90
C LYS A 92 0.08 14.23 13.15
N LEU A 93 0.13 14.24 11.82
CA LEU A 93 -0.95 14.76 10.99
C LEU A 93 -2.24 13.95 11.22
N ALA A 94 -2.15 12.63 11.22
CA ALA A 94 -3.31 11.75 11.43
C ALA A 94 -4.02 12.03 12.77
N LYS A 95 -3.27 12.21 13.85
CA LYS A 95 -3.81 12.59 15.16
C LYS A 95 -4.50 13.95 15.12
N SER A 96 -3.97 14.92 14.35
CA SER A 96 -4.52 16.28 14.30
C SER A 96 -5.84 16.40 13.57
N ILE A 97 -6.13 15.48 12.64
CA ILE A 97 -7.35 15.47 11.82
C ILE A 97 -8.29 14.31 12.16
N ASP A 98 -7.94 13.50 13.15
CA ASP A 98 -8.67 12.27 13.50
C ASP A 98 -8.82 11.36 12.29
N ALA A 99 -7.65 10.95 11.74
CA ALA A 99 -7.60 10.07 10.58
C ALA A 99 -7.77 8.60 10.95
N ASP A 100 -8.27 7.81 9.99
CA ASP A 100 -8.54 6.39 10.18
C ASP A 100 -7.28 5.53 9.89
N ILE A 101 -6.46 5.94 8.92
CA ILE A 101 -5.30 5.18 8.47
C ILE A 101 -4.17 6.09 7.99
N VAL A 102 -2.95 5.66 8.23
CA VAL A 102 -1.73 6.22 7.63
C VAL A 102 -1.18 5.25 6.62
N MET A 103 -0.80 5.76 5.46
CA MET A 103 -0.13 5.01 4.39
C MET A 103 1.17 5.73 4.01
N ALA A 104 2.22 4.97 3.78
CA ALA A 104 3.50 5.47 3.33
C ALA A 104 4.06 4.62 2.19
N SER A 105 4.79 5.23 1.27
CA SER A 105 5.63 4.51 0.31
C SER A 105 7.08 4.92 0.52
N ASP A 106 8.00 4.01 0.21
CA ASP A 106 9.43 4.33 0.17
C ASP A 106 9.77 5.20 -1.06
N PRO A 107 11.02 5.66 -1.20
CA PRO A 107 11.36 6.65 -2.22
C PRO A 107 11.16 6.22 -3.68
N ASP A 108 11.31 4.95 -4.01
CA ASP A 108 11.06 4.41 -5.35
C ASP A 108 9.66 3.76 -5.49
N ALA A 109 8.89 3.79 -4.40
CA ALA A 109 7.49 3.36 -4.32
C ALA A 109 7.26 1.87 -4.60
N ASP A 110 8.22 1.01 -4.29
CA ASP A 110 8.07 -0.45 -4.39
C ASP A 110 7.61 -1.12 -3.07
N ARG A 111 7.64 -0.38 -1.96
CA ARG A 111 7.18 -0.82 -0.63
C ARG A 111 6.09 0.08 -0.08
N VAL A 112 5.22 -0.50 0.75
CA VAL A 112 4.17 0.20 1.48
C VAL A 112 4.29 -0.03 2.97
N GLY A 113 4.19 1.06 3.75
CA GLY A 113 4.01 1.02 5.19
C GLY A 113 2.61 1.48 5.56
N MET A 114 2.06 0.93 6.63
CA MET A 114 0.73 1.26 7.10
C MET A 114 0.71 1.39 8.62
N ALA A 115 -0.06 2.34 9.12
CA ALA A 115 -0.37 2.42 10.55
C ALA A 115 -1.87 2.69 10.74
N CYS A 116 -2.43 2.11 11.77
CA CYS A 116 -3.81 2.30 12.20
C CYS A 116 -3.89 2.38 13.73
N GLN A 117 -5.02 2.78 14.26
CA GLN A 117 -5.25 2.77 15.69
C GLN A 117 -5.63 1.36 16.18
N ASP A 118 -5.11 0.98 17.32
CA ASP A 118 -5.53 -0.21 18.04
C ASP A 118 -6.84 0.04 18.82
N ASN A 119 -7.29 -0.97 19.57
CA ASN A 119 -8.51 -0.87 20.38
C ASN A 119 -8.41 0.15 21.55
N ASN A 120 -7.22 0.63 21.85
CA ASN A 120 -6.97 1.66 22.88
C ASN A 120 -6.83 3.06 22.27
N GLY A 121 -6.90 3.18 20.94
CA GLY A 121 -6.68 4.42 20.20
C GLY A 121 -5.19 4.77 19.97
N GLU A 122 -4.29 3.83 20.24
CA GLU A 122 -2.86 4.04 20.00
C GLU A 122 -2.49 3.67 18.56
N TRP A 123 -1.70 4.52 17.93
CA TRP A 123 -1.23 4.27 16.57
C TRP A 123 -0.19 3.16 16.54
N VAL A 124 -0.49 2.10 15.81
CA VAL A 124 0.35 0.92 15.65
C VAL A 124 0.78 0.79 14.20
N LEU A 125 2.09 0.69 13.99
CA LEU A 125 2.68 0.39 12.70
C LEU A 125 2.51 -1.10 12.39
N MET A 126 1.99 -1.42 11.22
CA MET A 126 1.87 -2.79 10.73
C MET A 126 3.17 -3.19 10.03
N ASP A 127 3.74 -4.32 10.42
CA ASP A 127 4.88 -4.86 9.71
C ASP A 127 4.51 -5.46 8.34
N GLY A 128 5.50 -5.67 7.48
CA GLY A 128 5.27 -6.17 6.12
C GLY A 128 4.62 -7.56 6.08
N ASN A 129 4.87 -8.43 7.07
CA ASN A 129 4.22 -9.72 7.15
C ASN A 129 2.74 -9.59 7.52
N GLN A 130 2.41 -8.74 8.48
CA GLN A 130 1.02 -8.46 8.86
C GLN A 130 0.23 -7.89 7.69
N THR A 131 0.78 -6.90 7.02
CA THR A 131 0.18 -6.27 5.83
C THR A 131 -0.01 -7.28 4.70
N CYS A 132 1.00 -8.09 4.41
CA CYS A 132 0.93 -9.16 3.40
C CYS A 132 -0.20 -10.15 3.72
N MET A 133 -0.38 -10.56 4.99
CA MET A 133 -1.44 -11.48 5.37
C MET A 133 -2.83 -10.91 5.13
N ILE A 134 -3.04 -9.64 5.48
CA ILE A 134 -4.33 -8.97 5.26
C ILE A 134 -4.62 -8.87 3.75
N PHE A 135 -3.65 -8.48 2.94
CA PHE A 135 -3.83 -8.38 1.49
C PHE A 135 -4.11 -9.74 0.86
N LEU A 136 -3.35 -10.76 1.23
CA LEU A 136 -3.54 -12.11 0.71
C LEU A 136 -4.92 -12.65 1.08
N TYR A 137 -5.32 -12.51 2.34
CA TYR A 137 -6.63 -12.91 2.81
C TYR A 137 -7.75 -12.18 2.06
N TYR A 138 -7.64 -10.87 1.91
CA TYR A 138 -8.59 -10.06 1.17
C TYR A 138 -8.73 -10.49 -0.28
N ILE A 139 -7.61 -10.65 -0.99
CA ILE A 139 -7.60 -11.01 -2.41
C ILE A 139 -8.24 -12.38 -2.64
N ILE A 140 -7.83 -13.39 -1.89
CA ILE A 140 -8.33 -14.76 -2.06
C ILE A 140 -9.82 -14.82 -1.76
N ASN A 141 -10.25 -14.30 -0.61
CA ASN A 141 -11.65 -14.42 -0.21
C ASN A 141 -12.59 -13.66 -1.14
N ASN A 142 -12.20 -12.47 -1.59
CA ASN A 142 -13.01 -11.72 -2.55
C ASN A 142 -13.08 -12.39 -3.91
N ARG A 143 -11.98 -12.96 -4.41
CA ARG A 143 -12.00 -13.72 -5.67
C ARG A 143 -12.88 -14.96 -5.58
N ILE A 144 -12.84 -15.67 -4.45
CA ILE A 144 -13.73 -16.80 -4.19
C ILE A 144 -15.20 -16.32 -4.18
N ALA A 145 -15.51 -15.30 -3.41
CA ALA A 145 -16.88 -14.77 -3.28
C ALA A 145 -17.46 -14.27 -4.62
N LYS A 146 -16.62 -13.75 -5.48
CA LYS A 146 -16.99 -13.26 -6.82
C LYS A 146 -16.88 -14.29 -7.94
N HIS A 147 -16.62 -15.55 -7.61
CA HIS A 147 -16.42 -16.64 -8.58
C HIS A 147 -15.34 -16.35 -9.64
N GLN A 148 -14.28 -15.64 -9.23
CA GLN A 148 -13.16 -15.23 -10.09
C GLN A 148 -11.96 -16.17 -10.02
N MET A 149 -12.02 -17.22 -9.18
CA MET A 149 -10.97 -18.25 -9.11
C MET A 149 -11.08 -19.19 -10.31
N GLN A 150 -9.98 -19.35 -11.03
CA GLN A 150 -9.87 -20.21 -12.21
C GLN A 150 -9.27 -21.57 -11.88
N GLY A 151 -8.68 -21.75 -10.69
CA GLY A 151 -8.07 -22.99 -10.23
C GLY A 151 -6.61 -23.17 -10.65
N ASN A 152 -6.01 -22.15 -11.25
CA ASN A 152 -4.60 -22.11 -11.65
C ASN A 152 -3.84 -20.98 -10.96
N GLU A 153 -4.43 -20.34 -9.96
CA GLU A 153 -3.77 -19.31 -9.17
C GLU A 153 -2.66 -19.92 -8.33
N PHE A 154 -1.59 -19.17 -8.19
CA PHE A 154 -0.50 -19.53 -7.31
C PHE A 154 0.05 -18.29 -6.58
N ILE A 155 0.71 -18.53 -5.46
CA ILE A 155 1.39 -17.52 -4.65
C ILE A 155 2.90 -17.78 -4.76
N VAL A 156 3.64 -16.69 -4.93
CA VAL A 156 5.11 -16.71 -4.81
C VAL A 156 5.49 -15.81 -3.65
N LYS A 157 6.27 -16.32 -2.71
CA LYS A 157 6.85 -15.54 -1.63
C LYS A 157 8.36 -15.77 -1.52
N THR A 158 9.04 -14.83 -0.92
CA THR A 158 10.44 -15.03 -0.55
C THR A 158 10.56 -15.86 0.73
N ILE A 159 11.70 -16.52 0.92
CA ILE A 159 11.96 -17.35 2.12
C ILE A 159 11.92 -16.56 3.43
N VAL A 160 12.08 -15.22 3.38
CA VAL A 160 12.01 -14.34 4.56
C VAL A 160 10.59 -13.92 4.92
N THR A 161 9.60 -14.21 4.07
CA THR A 161 8.19 -13.92 4.34
C THR A 161 7.60 -15.01 5.24
N THR A 162 6.69 -14.64 6.11
CA THR A 162 6.07 -15.54 7.10
C THR A 162 5.48 -16.83 6.47
N GLU A 163 5.62 -17.96 7.18
CA GLU A 163 5.02 -19.24 6.80
C GLU A 163 3.48 -19.27 6.92
N LEU A 164 2.86 -18.27 7.54
CA LEU A 164 1.40 -18.15 7.59
C LEU A 164 0.79 -18.05 6.18
N VAL A 165 1.54 -17.52 5.21
CA VAL A 165 1.16 -17.54 3.77
C VAL A 165 0.84 -18.96 3.31
N ARG A 166 1.67 -19.93 3.68
CA ARG A 166 1.50 -21.36 3.32
C ARG A 166 0.21 -21.92 3.87
N GLU A 167 -0.12 -21.61 5.12
CA GLU A 167 -1.36 -22.09 5.74
C GLU A 167 -2.61 -21.47 5.07
N ILE A 168 -2.55 -20.19 4.70
CA ILE A 168 -3.62 -19.53 3.95
C ILE A 168 -3.77 -20.16 2.56
N ALA A 169 -2.68 -20.36 1.84
CA ALA A 169 -2.67 -20.97 0.52
C ALA A 169 -3.28 -22.38 0.56
N LYS A 170 -2.79 -23.23 1.47
CA LYS A 170 -3.27 -24.59 1.68
C LYS A 170 -4.78 -24.65 1.99
N LYS A 171 -5.24 -23.81 2.93
CA LYS A 171 -6.66 -23.74 3.30
C LYS A 171 -7.56 -23.39 2.11
N ASN A 172 -7.06 -22.55 1.20
CA ASN A 172 -7.80 -22.09 0.04
C ASN A 172 -7.49 -22.87 -1.25
N LYS A 173 -6.69 -23.95 -1.16
CA LYS A 173 -6.28 -24.80 -2.30
C LYS A 173 -5.56 -24.02 -3.39
N VAL A 174 -4.77 -23.03 -3.00
CA VAL A 174 -3.92 -22.24 -3.89
C VAL A 174 -2.49 -22.80 -3.80
N GLU A 175 -1.85 -22.98 -4.94
CA GLU A 175 -0.46 -23.44 -5.00
C GLU A 175 0.49 -22.36 -4.49
N MET A 176 1.63 -22.75 -3.88
CA MET A 176 2.59 -21.78 -3.34
C MET A 176 4.03 -22.20 -3.60
N PHE A 177 4.84 -21.23 -3.99
CA PHE A 177 6.27 -21.38 -4.24
C PHE A 177 7.10 -20.45 -3.36
N ASP A 178 8.19 -20.99 -2.80
CA ASP A 178 9.20 -20.19 -2.12
C ASP A 178 10.36 -19.86 -3.08
N VAL A 179 10.81 -18.63 -3.05
CA VAL A 179 11.96 -18.16 -3.84
C VAL A 179 12.97 -17.43 -2.95
N TYR A 180 14.21 -17.33 -3.42
CA TYR A 180 15.21 -16.51 -2.76
C TYR A 180 14.96 -15.02 -2.98
N THR A 181 15.51 -14.18 -2.11
CA THR A 181 15.49 -12.72 -2.27
C THR A 181 16.50 -12.29 -3.33
N GLY A 182 16.12 -11.30 -4.15
CA GLY A 182 16.98 -10.72 -5.18
C GLY A 182 17.15 -11.58 -6.43
N PHE A 183 17.96 -11.09 -7.36
CA PHE A 183 18.28 -11.74 -8.63
C PHE A 183 19.62 -12.47 -8.59
N LYS A 184 19.94 -13.16 -7.53
CA LYS A 184 21.21 -13.89 -7.35
C LYS A 184 21.08 -15.33 -7.77
#